data_c10adf17c69e4e76316042fde479ac54
#
_entry.id   c10adf17c69e4e76316042fde479ac54
#
_cell.length_a   1.000
_cell.length_b   1.000
_cell.length_c   1.000
_cell.angle_alpha   90.00
_cell.angle_beta   90.00
_cell.angle_gamma   90.00
#
_symmetry.space_group_name_H-M   'P 1'
#
loop_
_entity.id
_entity.type
_entity.pdbx_description
1 polymer ?
#
loop_
_entity_poly.entity_id
_entity_poly.type
_entity_poly.pdbx_seq_one_letter_code
_entity_poly.pdbx_strand_id
1 'polypeptide(L)'
;MKHFIQTMAPGWFASVMGTSVASLAAWLLFAGTPWQIVADVLHYLAIVMMVVLGLAGLARILMFPRRVFETMSHPVEGSFYATFPIAMLVMAGQWSIRGIDPVCVGALWWTGTAGTFLASYIILFRLFTLDKLKLEMVTPAHFIPAVGLVVIPVAGAGLAAHAEGLMREVYFGINMLGLGAGCFMYIGLLAMSMLRHFLSPGITGKMTPTLWVHLAPLGVIPLSLLSLLHAIGNEGALTYGILVSTGFMGASIWWLLLCIAMTVR
;
A
#
# COMPACT_ATOMS: atom_id res chain seq x y z
N MET A 1 -24.30 -6.98 -14.94
CA MET A 1 -23.31 -5.88 -14.92
C MET A 1 -23.66 -4.79 -13.89
N LYS A 2 -24.87 -4.17 -13.91
CA LYS A 2 -25.23 -3.11 -12.92
C LYS A 2 -25.11 -3.55 -11.46
N HIS A 3 -25.54 -4.77 -11.12
CA HIS A 3 -25.43 -5.29 -9.76
C HIS A 3 -23.97 -5.43 -9.29
N PHE A 4 -23.07 -5.93 -10.15
CA PHE A 4 -21.64 -6.00 -9.86
C PHE A 4 -21.03 -4.62 -9.58
N ILE A 5 -21.31 -3.62 -10.43
CA ILE A 5 -20.82 -2.26 -10.26
C ILE A 5 -21.33 -1.66 -8.93
N GLN A 6 -22.61 -1.88 -8.61
CA GLN A 6 -23.21 -1.37 -7.37
C GLN A 6 -22.58 -1.97 -6.10
N THR A 7 -22.25 -3.27 -6.13
CA THR A 7 -21.78 -4.03 -4.97
C THR A 7 -20.25 -4.19 -4.92
N MET A 8 -19.52 -3.68 -5.92
CA MET A 8 -18.08 -3.75 -5.98
C MET A 8 -17.44 -3.14 -4.72
N ALA A 9 -16.68 -3.95 -3.98
CA ALA A 9 -15.97 -3.46 -2.80
C ALA A 9 -14.74 -2.64 -3.21
N PRO A 10 -14.43 -1.50 -2.57
CA PRO A 10 -13.23 -0.71 -2.87
C PRO A 10 -11.94 -1.50 -2.66
N GLY A 11 -11.95 -2.50 -1.79
CA GLY A 11 -10.80 -3.37 -1.52
C GLY A 11 -10.35 -4.25 -2.71
N TRP A 12 -11.08 -4.33 -3.81
CA TRP A 12 -10.65 -5.10 -4.98
C TRP A 12 -9.34 -4.60 -5.59
N PHE A 13 -8.99 -3.32 -5.41
CA PHE A 13 -7.69 -2.80 -5.85
C PHE A 13 -6.50 -3.40 -5.09
N ALA A 14 -6.72 -4.05 -3.94
CA ALA A 14 -5.69 -4.82 -3.26
C ALA A 14 -5.19 -6.00 -4.12
N SER A 15 -6.02 -6.56 -5.00
CA SER A 15 -5.59 -7.59 -5.95
C SER A 15 -4.61 -7.05 -6.98
N VAL A 16 -4.80 -5.80 -7.44
CA VAL A 16 -3.83 -5.12 -8.33
C VAL A 16 -2.49 -4.94 -7.62
N MET A 17 -2.53 -4.48 -6.36
CA MET A 17 -1.33 -4.32 -5.53
C MET A 17 -0.57 -5.64 -5.40
N GLY A 18 -1.26 -6.72 -5.00
CA GLY A 18 -0.67 -8.04 -4.82
C GLY A 18 -0.08 -8.61 -6.12
N THR A 19 -0.80 -8.50 -7.24
CA THR A 19 -0.34 -8.95 -8.55
C THR A 19 0.88 -8.16 -9.03
N SER A 20 0.91 -6.83 -8.82
CA SER A 20 2.06 -5.98 -9.16
C SER A 20 3.30 -6.33 -8.34
N VAL A 21 3.15 -6.54 -7.02
CA VAL A 21 4.26 -6.96 -6.16
C VAL A 21 4.76 -8.36 -6.52
N ALA A 22 3.86 -9.30 -6.79
CA ALA A 22 4.22 -10.66 -7.23
C ALA A 22 4.97 -10.62 -8.58
N SER A 23 4.53 -9.78 -9.52
CA SER A 23 5.24 -9.55 -10.78
C SER A 23 6.64 -8.99 -10.54
N LEU A 24 6.79 -8.01 -9.64
CA LEU A 24 8.08 -7.42 -9.30
C LEU A 24 9.03 -8.46 -8.67
N ALA A 25 8.52 -9.23 -7.71
CA ALA A 25 9.29 -10.30 -7.07
C ALA A 25 9.75 -11.36 -8.10
N ALA A 26 8.86 -11.79 -8.98
CA ALA A 26 9.19 -12.71 -10.06
C ALA A 26 10.21 -12.11 -11.04
N TRP A 27 10.10 -10.82 -11.37
CA TRP A 27 11.06 -10.12 -12.22
C TRP A 27 12.47 -10.13 -11.65
N LEU A 28 12.61 -9.87 -10.35
CA LEU A 28 13.90 -9.85 -9.66
C LEU A 28 14.48 -11.25 -9.46
N LEU A 29 13.63 -12.24 -9.16
CA LEU A 29 14.07 -13.61 -8.87
C LEU A 29 14.41 -14.41 -10.11
N PHE A 30 13.69 -14.18 -11.22
CA PHE A 30 13.80 -14.99 -12.43
C PHE A 30 14.51 -14.26 -13.58
N ALA A 31 15.20 -13.15 -13.29
CA ALA A 31 15.95 -12.39 -14.28
C ALA A 31 16.92 -13.29 -15.06
N GLY A 32 16.84 -13.22 -16.40
CA GLY A 32 17.70 -14.01 -17.29
C GLY A 32 17.36 -15.50 -17.37
N THR A 33 16.26 -15.96 -16.77
CA THR A 33 15.78 -17.34 -16.86
C THR A 33 14.51 -17.43 -17.72
N PRO A 34 14.13 -18.61 -18.24
CA PRO A 34 12.86 -18.81 -18.96
C PRO A 34 11.62 -18.49 -18.10
N TRP A 35 11.73 -18.54 -16.77
CA TRP A 35 10.66 -18.25 -15.84
C TRP A 35 10.31 -16.75 -15.73
N GLN A 36 11.10 -15.87 -16.35
CA GLN A 36 10.80 -14.44 -16.43
C GLN A 36 9.43 -14.17 -17.08
N ILE A 37 8.94 -15.08 -17.90
CA ILE A 37 7.59 -15.01 -18.49
C ILE A 37 6.48 -14.88 -17.42
N VAL A 38 6.68 -15.47 -16.23
CA VAL A 38 5.73 -15.35 -15.11
C VAL A 38 5.62 -13.89 -14.66
N ALA A 39 6.74 -13.18 -14.57
CA ALA A 39 6.77 -11.78 -14.23
C ALA A 39 6.02 -10.91 -15.25
N ASP A 40 6.19 -11.24 -16.55
CA ASP A 40 5.54 -10.49 -17.63
C ASP A 40 4.03 -10.74 -17.66
N VAL A 41 3.60 -11.99 -17.52
CA VAL A 41 2.17 -12.34 -17.43
C VAL A 41 1.51 -11.61 -16.26
N LEU A 42 2.12 -11.63 -15.08
CA LEU A 42 1.61 -10.92 -13.90
C LEU A 42 1.61 -9.40 -14.09
N HIS A 43 2.59 -8.85 -14.80
CA HIS A 43 2.65 -7.43 -15.13
C HIS A 43 1.45 -6.98 -15.97
N TYR A 44 1.22 -7.65 -17.11
CA TYR A 44 0.08 -7.31 -17.96
C TYR A 44 -1.25 -7.60 -17.28
N LEU A 45 -1.34 -8.65 -16.47
CA LEU A 45 -2.53 -8.94 -15.68
C LEU A 45 -2.84 -7.79 -14.72
N ALA A 46 -1.83 -7.26 -14.02
CA ALA A 46 -2.01 -6.13 -13.10
C ALA A 46 -2.51 -4.88 -13.84
N ILE A 47 -1.97 -4.60 -15.03
CA ILE A 47 -2.44 -3.47 -15.87
C ILE A 47 -3.91 -3.66 -16.27
N VAL A 48 -4.26 -4.84 -16.78
CA VAL A 48 -5.64 -5.15 -17.18
C VAL A 48 -6.59 -5.02 -15.98
N MET A 49 -6.21 -5.58 -14.83
CA MET A 49 -6.99 -5.46 -13.60
C MET A 49 -7.17 -4.00 -13.17
N MET A 50 -6.10 -3.19 -13.23
CA MET A 50 -6.16 -1.77 -12.88
C MET A 50 -7.13 -1.01 -13.78
N VAL A 51 -7.08 -1.25 -15.10
CA VAL A 51 -7.99 -0.61 -16.06
C VAL A 51 -9.44 -1.05 -15.85
N VAL A 52 -9.68 -2.36 -15.74
CA VAL A 52 -11.05 -2.90 -15.58
C VAL A 52 -11.67 -2.45 -14.26
N LEU A 53 -10.94 -2.57 -13.16
CA LEU A 53 -11.42 -2.13 -11.84
C LEU A 53 -11.53 -0.61 -11.75
N GLY A 54 -10.64 0.14 -12.39
CA GLY A 54 -10.68 1.59 -12.48
C GLY A 54 -11.93 2.07 -13.20
N LEU A 55 -12.24 1.47 -14.37
CA LEU A 55 -13.46 1.78 -15.11
C LEU A 55 -14.72 1.39 -14.34
N ALA A 56 -14.72 0.23 -13.67
CA ALA A 56 -15.83 -0.20 -12.83
C ALA A 56 -16.02 0.72 -11.62
N GLY A 57 -14.93 1.17 -10.99
CA GLY A 57 -14.95 2.13 -9.89
C GLY A 57 -15.47 3.50 -10.31
N LEU A 58 -15.02 3.99 -11.46
CA LEU A 58 -15.53 5.24 -12.06
C LEU A 58 -17.03 5.13 -12.36
N ALA A 59 -17.45 4.03 -13.00
CA ALA A 59 -18.87 3.77 -13.26
C ALA A 59 -19.68 3.72 -11.96
N ARG A 60 -19.12 3.13 -10.87
CA ARG A 60 -19.77 3.11 -9.55
C ARG A 60 -19.95 4.52 -8.99
N ILE A 61 -18.94 5.37 -9.08
CA ILE A 61 -19.01 6.76 -8.61
C ILE A 61 -20.10 7.53 -9.38
N LEU A 62 -20.15 7.37 -10.70
CA LEU A 62 -21.10 8.10 -11.56
C LEU A 62 -22.54 7.58 -11.42
N MET A 63 -22.72 6.26 -11.33
CA MET A 63 -24.04 5.63 -11.31
C MET A 63 -24.64 5.48 -9.92
N PHE A 64 -23.80 5.36 -8.87
CA PHE A 64 -24.24 5.05 -7.51
C PHE A 64 -23.54 5.92 -6.45
N PRO A 65 -23.49 7.27 -6.60
CA PRO A 65 -22.72 8.16 -5.70
C PRO A 65 -23.14 8.02 -4.24
N ARG A 66 -24.43 7.83 -3.98
CA ARG A 66 -24.96 7.63 -2.62
C ARG A 66 -24.38 6.37 -1.96
N ARG A 67 -24.27 5.27 -2.70
CA ARG A 67 -23.65 4.02 -2.20
C ARG A 67 -22.16 4.16 -1.93
N VAL A 68 -21.46 4.93 -2.78
CA VAL A 68 -20.05 5.26 -2.56
C VAL A 68 -19.89 6.03 -1.25
N PHE A 69 -20.71 7.04 -1.01
CA PHE A 69 -20.68 7.83 0.20
C PHE A 69 -21.00 7.00 1.46
N GLU A 70 -22.04 6.15 1.40
CA GLU A 70 -22.42 5.23 2.48
C GLU A 70 -21.24 4.29 2.83
N THR A 71 -20.63 3.64 1.82
CA THR A 71 -19.49 2.75 2.02
C THR A 71 -18.26 3.48 2.55
N MET A 72 -17.97 4.69 2.04
CA MET A 72 -16.84 5.50 2.47
C MET A 72 -17.01 6.01 3.90
N SER A 73 -18.25 6.13 4.38
CA SER A 73 -18.56 6.53 5.74
C SER A 73 -18.51 5.37 6.74
N HIS A 74 -18.44 4.13 6.27
CA HIS A 74 -18.31 2.96 7.15
C HIS A 74 -16.89 2.89 7.73
N PRO A 75 -16.70 2.73 9.05
CA PRO A 75 -15.39 2.78 9.70
C PRO A 75 -14.34 1.85 9.11
N VAL A 76 -14.73 0.60 8.80
CA VAL A 76 -13.81 -0.40 8.28
C VAL A 76 -13.74 -0.36 6.75
N GLU A 77 -14.90 -0.37 6.07
CA GLU A 77 -14.96 -0.41 4.60
C GLU A 77 -14.39 0.86 3.96
N GLY A 78 -14.54 2.01 4.62
CA GLY A 78 -13.97 3.29 4.20
C GLY A 78 -12.46 3.24 4.04
N SER A 79 -11.75 2.47 4.87
CA SER A 79 -10.29 2.33 4.79
C SER A 79 -9.81 1.73 3.45
N PHE A 80 -10.65 0.92 2.81
CA PHE A 80 -10.30 0.29 1.53
C PHE A 80 -10.33 1.26 0.33
N TYR A 81 -10.88 2.46 0.46
CA TYR A 81 -10.80 3.45 -0.63
C TYR A 81 -9.37 3.92 -0.89
N ALA A 82 -8.48 3.83 0.10
CA ALA A 82 -7.07 4.11 -0.09
C ALA A 82 -6.36 3.08 -1.00
N THR A 83 -6.93 1.88 -1.21
CA THR A 83 -6.28 0.84 -2.04
C THR A 83 -6.13 1.25 -3.50
N PHE A 84 -7.03 2.08 -4.05
CA PHE A 84 -6.92 2.55 -5.43
C PHE A 84 -5.65 3.39 -5.67
N PRO A 85 -5.44 4.52 -4.97
CA PRO A 85 -4.22 5.31 -5.18
C PRO A 85 -2.95 4.56 -4.76
N ILE A 86 -3.02 3.68 -3.76
CA ILE A 86 -1.87 2.83 -3.39
C ILE A 86 -1.53 1.85 -4.51
N ALA A 87 -2.52 1.27 -5.20
CA ALA A 87 -2.28 0.41 -6.35
C ALA A 87 -1.54 1.15 -7.47
N MET A 88 -1.85 2.43 -7.71
CA MET A 88 -1.10 3.27 -8.65
C MET A 88 0.37 3.43 -8.21
N LEU A 89 0.64 3.67 -6.92
CA LEU A 89 1.99 3.79 -6.39
C LEU A 89 2.78 2.48 -6.51
N VAL A 90 2.15 1.34 -6.19
CA VAL A 90 2.77 0.02 -6.32
C VAL A 90 3.11 -0.29 -7.78
N MET A 91 2.20 0.03 -8.71
CA MET A 91 2.47 -0.09 -10.14
C MET A 91 3.60 0.85 -10.58
N ALA A 92 3.63 2.09 -10.11
CA ALA A 92 4.71 3.02 -10.40
C ALA A 92 6.07 2.46 -9.94
N GLY A 93 6.12 1.86 -8.74
CA GLY A 93 7.32 1.18 -8.22
C GLY A 93 7.76 0.01 -9.09
N GLN A 94 6.83 -0.85 -9.48
CA GLN A 94 7.09 -1.95 -10.40
C GLN A 94 7.60 -1.44 -11.76
N TRP A 95 6.98 -0.41 -12.32
CA TRP A 95 7.35 0.17 -13.62
C TRP A 95 8.73 0.81 -13.57
N SER A 96 9.05 1.52 -12.49
CA SER A 96 10.36 2.13 -12.26
C SER A 96 11.48 1.08 -12.29
N ILE A 97 11.30 -0.03 -11.55
CA ILE A 97 12.31 -1.10 -11.46
C ILE A 97 12.43 -1.87 -12.78
N ARG A 98 11.36 -1.95 -13.56
CA ARG A 98 11.37 -2.57 -14.91
C ARG A 98 11.94 -1.64 -16.00
N GLY A 99 12.31 -0.41 -15.68
CA GLY A 99 12.86 0.56 -16.62
C GLY A 99 11.84 1.11 -17.61
N ILE A 100 10.55 1.15 -17.23
CA ILE A 100 9.50 1.78 -18.04
C ILE A 100 9.70 3.30 -18.02
N ASP A 101 9.25 3.97 -19.10
CA ASP A 101 9.39 5.40 -19.32
C ASP A 101 9.10 6.23 -18.05
N PRO A 102 10.05 7.08 -17.61
CA PRO A 102 9.90 7.90 -16.42
C PRO A 102 8.67 8.81 -16.42
N VAL A 103 8.17 9.22 -17.59
CA VAL A 103 6.97 10.04 -17.72
C VAL A 103 5.74 9.25 -17.27
N CYS A 104 5.63 7.99 -17.70
CA CYS A 104 4.55 7.08 -17.28
C CYS A 104 4.63 6.76 -15.80
N VAL A 105 5.83 6.47 -15.28
CA VAL A 105 6.08 6.26 -13.84
C VAL A 105 5.70 7.50 -13.05
N GLY A 106 6.13 8.68 -13.49
CA GLY A 106 5.83 9.96 -12.87
C GLY A 106 4.32 10.24 -12.82
N ALA A 107 3.61 10.01 -13.92
CA ALA A 107 2.15 10.21 -13.96
C ALA A 107 1.40 9.34 -12.95
N LEU A 108 1.76 8.05 -12.85
CA LEU A 108 1.19 7.16 -11.83
C LEU A 108 1.59 7.59 -10.42
N TRP A 109 2.84 7.98 -10.23
CA TRP A 109 3.34 8.38 -8.92
C TRP A 109 2.66 9.66 -8.42
N TRP A 110 2.55 10.71 -9.25
CA TRP A 110 1.90 11.96 -8.86
C TRP A 110 0.43 11.77 -8.52
N THR A 111 -0.31 11.05 -9.38
CA THR A 111 -1.73 10.78 -9.16
C THR A 111 -1.95 9.87 -7.95
N GLY A 112 -1.15 8.81 -7.81
CA GLY A 112 -1.17 7.92 -6.67
C GLY A 112 -0.81 8.61 -5.37
N THR A 113 0.22 9.46 -5.36
CA THR A 113 0.67 10.23 -4.19
C THR A 113 -0.40 11.20 -3.72
N ALA A 114 -0.94 12.03 -4.62
CA ALA A 114 -2.01 12.97 -4.29
C ALA A 114 -3.25 12.24 -3.75
N GLY A 115 -3.65 11.15 -4.43
CA GLY A 115 -4.78 10.33 -4.00
C GLY A 115 -4.54 9.66 -2.64
N THR A 116 -3.32 9.18 -2.37
CA THR A 116 -2.96 8.53 -1.10
C THR A 116 -2.97 9.52 0.06
N PHE A 117 -2.37 10.71 -0.09
CA PHE A 117 -2.45 11.76 0.93
C PHE A 117 -3.90 12.15 1.21
N LEU A 118 -4.69 12.39 0.16
CA LEU A 118 -6.09 12.78 0.30
C LEU A 118 -6.91 11.68 1.00
N ALA A 119 -6.78 10.43 0.55
CA ALA A 119 -7.48 9.29 1.13
C ALA A 119 -7.08 9.08 2.60
N SER A 120 -5.77 9.08 2.90
CA SER A 120 -5.26 8.93 4.26
C SER A 120 -5.78 10.04 5.17
N TYR A 121 -5.75 11.29 4.73
CA TYR A 121 -6.25 12.42 5.51
C TYR A 121 -7.76 12.27 5.80
N ILE A 122 -8.58 12.04 4.77
CA ILE A 122 -10.04 11.94 4.92
C ILE A 122 -10.42 10.76 5.81
N ILE A 123 -9.79 9.60 5.61
CA ILE A 123 -10.15 8.38 6.33
C ILE A 123 -9.72 8.50 7.80
N LEU A 124 -8.48 8.93 8.06
CA LEU A 124 -7.98 9.09 9.43
C LEU A 124 -8.70 10.20 10.17
N PHE A 125 -8.98 11.35 9.51
CA PHE A 125 -9.78 12.41 10.09
C PHE A 125 -11.16 11.90 10.55
N ARG A 126 -11.84 11.13 9.69
CA ARG A 126 -13.13 10.52 10.04
C ARG A 126 -13.02 9.56 11.20
N LEU A 127 -12.01 8.69 11.22
CA LEU A 127 -11.80 7.74 12.31
C LEU A 127 -11.53 8.45 13.65
N PHE A 128 -10.77 9.55 13.63
CA PHE A 128 -10.45 10.32 14.84
C PHE A 128 -11.61 11.17 15.34
N THR A 129 -12.56 11.51 14.47
CA THR A 129 -13.75 12.32 14.83
C THR A 129 -15.00 11.48 15.09
N LEU A 130 -14.91 10.14 15.03
CA LEU A 130 -16.02 9.26 15.39
C LEU A 130 -16.24 9.24 16.89
N ASP A 131 -17.44 9.62 17.35
CA ASP A 131 -17.78 9.72 18.78
C ASP A 131 -17.76 8.38 19.54
N LYS A 132 -17.84 7.24 18.84
CA LYS A 132 -18.02 5.91 19.46
C LYS A 132 -17.34 4.79 18.66
N LEU A 133 -16.05 4.92 18.36
CA LEU A 133 -15.31 3.78 17.80
C LEU A 133 -15.01 2.79 18.94
N LYS A 134 -15.68 1.62 18.93
CA LYS A 134 -15.39 0.56 19.90
C LYS A 134 -14.08 -0.15 19.51
N LEU A 135 -13.32 -0.59 20.53
CA LEU A 135 -12.05 -1.30 20.30
C LEU A 135 -12.21 -2.53 19.39
N GLU A 136 -13.33 -3.22 19.48
CA GLU A 136 -13.67 -4.39 18.63
C GLU A 136 -13.76 -4.03 17.14
N MET A 137 -14.06 -2.79 16.80
CA MET A 137 -14.15 -2.29 15.43
C MET A 137 -12.76 -1.93 14.86
N VAL A 138 -11.73 -1.83 15.69
CA VAL A 138 -10.36 -1.62 15.24
C VAL A 138 -9.89 -2.91 14.57
N THR A 139 -9.62 -2.83 13.28
CA THR A 139 -9.16 -3.96 12.47
C THR A 139 -7.89 -3.60 11.73
N PRO A 140 -7.09 -4.57 11.30
CA PRO A 140 -5.90 -4.29 10.50
C PRO A 140 -6.17 -3.54 9.18
N ALA A 141 -7.43 -3.49 8.70
CA ALA A 141 -7.80 -2.66 7.56
C ALA A 141 -7.51 -1.16 7.77
N HIS A 142 -7.48 -0.68 9.02
CA HIS A 142 -7.15 0.71 9.35
C HIS A 142 -5.68 1.07 9.07
N PHE A 143 -4.80 0.07 8.90
CA PHE A 143 -3.42 0.32 8.46
C PHE A 143 -3.34 0.78 7.01
N ILE A 144 -4.31 0.40 6.15
CA ILE A 144 -4.24 0.65 4.71
C ILE A 144 -3.96 2.11 4.37
N PRO A 145 -4.71 3.11 4.88
CA PRO A 145 -4.44 4.52 4.57
C PRO A 145 -3.08 5.00 5.10
N ALA A 146 -2.64 4.53 6.27
CA ALA A 146 -1.35 4.91 6.84
C ALA A 146 -0.18 4.26 6.10
N VAL A 147 -0.29 2.95 5.81
CA VAL A 147 0.73 2.19 5.07
C VAL A 147 0.85 2.69 3.63
N GLY A 148 -0.23 3.18 3.03
CA GLY A 148 -0.19 3.80 1.72
C GLY A 148 0.83 4.93 1.62
N LEU A 149 1.01 5.72 2.67
CA LEU A 149 1.97 6.82 2.71
C LEU A 149 3.42 6.32 2.63
N VAL A 150 3.75 5.17 3.25
CA VAL A 150 5.11 4.62 3.18
C VAL A 150 5.43 3.95 1.83
N VAL A 151 4.45 3.76 0.95
CA VAL A 151 4.67 3.26 -0.42
C VAL A 151 5.20 4.35 -1.35
N ILE A 152 4.96 5.64 -1.03
CA ILE A 152 5.34 6.78 -1.88
C ILE A 152 6.80 6.73 -2.30
N PRO A 153 7.79 6.48 -1.41
CA PRO A 153 9.19 6.45 -1.79
C PRO A 153 9.60 5.28 -2.71
N VAL A 154 8.82 4.21 -2.81
CA VAL A 154 9.20 3.03 -3.61
C VAL A 154 9.51 3.39 -5.07
N ALA A 155 8.69 4.25 -5.68
CA ALA A 155 8.96 4.79 -7.02
C ALA A 155 9.54 6.21 -6.95
N GLY A 156 9.10 7.01 -5.97
CA GLY A 156 9.48 8.42 -5.86
C GLY A 156 10.97 8.63 -5.58
N ALA A 157 11.65 7.69 -4.93
CA ALA A 157 13.10 7.75 -4.74
C ALA A 157 13.86 7.66 -6.08
N GLY A 158 13.44 6.77 -6.97
CA GLY A 158 14.00 6.68 -8.31
C GLY A 158 13.75 7.94 -9.14
N LEU A 159 12.55 8.51 -9.07
CA LEU A 159 12.24 9.78 -9.72
C LEU A 159 13.11 10.93 -9.18
N ALA A 160 13.34 10.98 -7.85
CA ALA A 160 14.22 11.96 -7.24
C ALA A 160 15.67 11.81 -7.68
N ALA A 161 16.16 10.58 -7.86
CA ALA A 161 17.52 10.30 -8.29
C ALA A 161 17.81 10.77 -9.72
N HIS A 162 16.79 10.77 -10.60
CA HIS A 162 16.91 11.20 -11.99
C HIS A 162 16.48 12.65 -12.23
N ALA A 163 15.94 13.32 -11.22
CA ALA A 163 15.54 14.74 -11.31
C ALA A 163 16.68 15.67 -10.92
N GLU A 164 16.63 16.89 -11.43
CA GLU A 164 17.62 17.94 -11.14
C GLU A 164 16.95 19.17 -10.50
N GLY A 165 17.76 20.00 -9.85
CA GLY A 165 17.35 21.27 -9.28
C GLY A 165 16.14 21.15 -8.33
N LEU A 166 15.21 22.10 -8.45
CA LEU A 166 14.04 22.18 -7.57
C LEU A 166 13.17 20.91 -7.61
N MET A 167 13.06 20.25 -8.76
CA MET A 167 12.24 19.03 -8.86
C MET A 167 12.79 17.88 -8.02
N ARG A 168 14.11 17.75 -7.93
CA ARG A 168 14.76 16.78 -7.05
C ARG A 168 14.36 17.02 -5.60
N GLU A 169 14.43 18.26 -5.13
CA GLU A 169 14.05 18.64 -3.77
C GLU A 169 12.57 18.37 -3.48
N VAL A 170 11.69 18.66 -4.44
CA VAL A 170 10.26 18.39 -4.33
C VAL A 170 10.00 16.89 -4.19
N TYR A 171 10.63 16.07 -5.05
CA TYR A 171 10.49 14.61 -4.92
C TYR A 171 11.00 14.10 -3.56
N PHE A 172 12.19 14.53 -3.12
CA PHE A 172 12.71 14.14 -1.81
C PHE A 172 11.79 14.58 -0.68
N GLY A 173 11.33 15.82 -0.67
CA GLY A 173 10.43 16.36 0.34
C GLY A 173 9.14 15.54 0.46
N ILE A 174 8.49 15.23 -0.67
CA ILE A 174 7.26 14.44 -0.70
C ILE A 174 7.51 13.01 -0.23
N ASN A 175 8.60 12.38 -0.66
CA ASN A 175 8.98 11.03 -0.24
C ASN A 175 9.23 10.95 1.27
N MET A 176 9.96 11.92 1.82
CA MET A 176 10.23 12.00 3.26
C MET A 176 8.96 12.27 4.08
N LEU A 177 8.08 13.15 3.57
CA LEU A 177 6.77 13.40 4.20
C LEU A 177 5.92 12.12 4.24
N GLY A 178 5.85 11.39 3.12
CA GLY A 178 5.12 10.12 3.04
C GLY A 178 5.67 9.07 4.00
N LEU A 179 6.99 8.84 3.98
CA LEU A 179 7.65 7.88 4.86
C LEU A 179 7.45 8.25 6.33
N GLY A 180 7.71 9.50 6.70
CA GLY A 180 7.63 9.97 8.09
C GLY A 180 6.22 9.90 8.64
N ALA A 181 5.24 10.45 7.91
CA ALA A 181 3.82 10.42 8.32
C ALA A 181 3.30 8.97 8.40
N GLY A 182 3.64 8.14 7.40
CA GLY A 182 3.21 6.75 7.37
C GLY A 182 3.81 5.92 8.50
N CYS A 183 5.11 6.05 8.80
CA CYS A 183 5.75 5.37 9.92
C CYS A 183 5.18 5.81 11.28
N PHE A 184 4.96 7.11 11.48
CA PHE A 184 4.36 7.62 12.70
C PHE A 184 2.96 7.05 12.93
N MET A 185 2.11 7.08 11.90
CA MET A 185 0.76 6.50 11.97
C MET A 185 0.79 4.98 12.17
N TYR A 186 1.73 4.28 11.51
CA TYR A 186 1.90 2.84 11.68
C TYR A 186 2.17 2.45 13.12
N ILE A 187 3.08 3.15 13.82
CA ILE A 187 3.40 2.88 15.23
C ILE A 187 2.15 3.02 16.11
N GLY A 188 1.40 4.11 15.95
CA GLY A 188 0.17 4.33 16.70
C GLY A 188 -0.90 3.26 16.46
N LEU A 189 -1.13 2.93 15.19
CA LEU A 189 -2.10 1.89 14.81
C LEU A 189 -1.65 0.49 15.22
N LEU A 190 -0.35 0.21 15.22
CA LEU A 190 0.20 -1.07 15.68
C LEU A 190 -0.11 -1.26 17.17
N ALA A 191 0.13 -0.24 17.99
CA ALA A 191 -0.20 -0.29 19.42
C ALA A 191 -1.70 -0.54 19.65
N MET A 192 -2.57 0.16 18.93
CA MET A 192 -4.02 -0.06 18.99
C MET A 192 -4.43 -1.47 18.54
N SER A 193 -3.82 -1.97 17.49
CA SER A 193 -4.10 -3.33 16.99
C SER A 193 -3.64 -4.39 17.98
N MET A 194 -2.47 -4.23 18.60
CA MET A 194 -2.02 -5.13 19.67
C MET A 194 -2.99 -5.12 20.85
N LEU A 195 -3.37 -3.93 21.32
CA LEU A 195 -4.35 -3.78 22.40
C LEU A 195 -5.66 -4.49 22.07
N ARG A 196 -6.14 -4.34 20.84
CA ARG A 196 -7.35 -5.03 20.35
C ARG A 196 -7.20 -6.54 20.37
N HIS A 197 -6.06 -7.09 19.94
CA HIS A 197 -5.82 -8.54 19.95
C HIS A 197 -5.76 -9.12 21.36
N PHE A 198 -5.30 -8.36 22.35
CA PHE A 198 -5.26 -8.80 23.74
C PHE A 198 -6.59 -8.67 24.48
N LEU A 199 -7.36 -7.63 24.18
CA LEU A 199 -8.53 -7.25 24.99
C LEU A 199 -9.88 -7.53 24.32
N SER A 200 -9.91 -7.96 23.05
CA SER A 200 -11.15 -8.20 22.33
C SER A 200 -11.17 -9.59 21.71
N PRO A 201 -12.35 -10.14 21.38
CA PRO A 201 -12.47 -11.42 20.70
C PRO A 201 -11.66 -11.45 19.40
N GLY A 202 -11.13 -12.62 19.04
CA GLY A 202 -10.32 -12.82 17.83
C GLY A 202 -11.07 -12.38 16.57
N ILE A 203 -10.31 -11.95 15.56
CA ILE A 203 -10.85 -11.63 14.24
C ILE A 203 -11.21 -12.94 13.54
N THR A 204 -12.47 -13.10 13.14
CA THR A 204 -12.98 -14.34 12.54
C THR A 204 -13.84 -14.05 11.30
N GLY A 205 -14.14 -15.09 10.54
CA GLY A 205 -15.02 -15.01 9.38
C GLY A 205 -14.48 -14.14 8.26
N LYS A 206 -15.32 -13.29 7.68
CA LYS A 206 -14.98 -12.47 6.51
C LYS A 206 -13.83 -11.46 6.74
N MET A 207 -13.50 -11.18 8.01
CA MET A 207 -12.45 -10.23 8.36
C MET A 207 -11.07 -10.88 8.58
N THR A 208 -11.00 -12.22 8.65
CA THR A 208 -9.73 -12.96 8.82
C THR A 208 -8.63 -12.55 7.83
N PRO A 209 -8.91 -12.31 6.54
CA PRO A 209 -7.88 -11.86 5.60
C PRO A 209 -7.21 -10.54 5.98
N THR A 210 -7.87 -9.69 6.78
CA THR A 210 -7.26 -8.41 7.22
C THR A 210 -6.07 -8.61 8.16
N LEU A 211 -5.94 -9.76 8.82
CA LEU A 211 -4.77 -10.10 9.65
C LEU A 211 -3.45 -10.02 8.86
N TRP A 212 -3.50 -10.38 7.58
CA TRP A 212 -2.34 -10.37 6.69
C TRP A 212 -1.87 -8.95 6.30
N VAL A 213 -2.71 -7.94 6.52
CA VAL A 213 -2.35 -6.53 6.25
C VAL A 213 -1.18 -6.06 7.12
N HIS A 214 -0.97 -6.65 8.30
CA HIS A 214 0.17 -6.35 9.16
C HIS A 214 1.53 -6.65 8.52
N LEU A 215 1.60 -7.58 7.57
CA LEU A 215 2.84 -7.91 6.88
C LEU A 215 3.28 -6.82 5.89
N ALA A 216 2.33 -6.07 5.34
CA ALA A 216 2.62 -5.06 4.32
C ALA A 216 3.58 -3.96 4.83
N PRO A 217 3.36 -3.30 5.99
CA PRO A 217 4.29 -2.29 6.49
C PRO A 217 5.66 -2.86 6.85
N LEU A 218 5.73 -4.09 7.35
CA LEU A 218 7.00 -4.74 7.69
C LEU A 218 7.90 -4.98 6.46
N GLY A 219 7.32 -5.13 5.28
CA GLY A 219 8.07 -5.23 4.03
C GLY A 219 8.31 -3.87 3.36
N VAL A 220 7.29 -3.01 3.34
CA VAL A 220 7.30 -1.76 2.56
C VAL A 220 8.09 -0.63 3.24
N ILE A 221 8.09 -0.55 4.57
CA ILE A 221 8.88 0.47 5.29
C ILE A 221 10.38 0.30 4.99
N PRO A 222 10.98 -0.89 5.18
CA PRO A 222 12.39 -1.08 4.84
C PRO A 222 12.68 -0.89 3.34
N LEU A 223 11.78 -1.33 2.45
CA LEU A 223 11.95 -1.11 1.01
C LEU A 223 12.02 0.39 0.67
N SER A 224 11.11 1.19 1.21
CA SER A 224 11.08 2.63 1.02
C SER A 224 12.29 3.34 1.60
N LEU A 225 12.74 2.91 2.79
CA LEU A 225 13.96 3.43 3.41
C LEU A 225 15.17 3.15 2.54
N LEU A 226 15.36 1.89 2.11
CA LEU A 226 16.47 1.51 1.25
C LEU A 226 16.46 2.24 -0.10
N SER A 227 15.28 2.42 -0.71
CA SER A 227 15.13 3.17 -1.96
C SER A 227 15.60 4.62 -1.80
N LEU A 228 15.23 5.28 -0.70
CA LEU A 228 15.67 6.65 -0.40
C LEU A 228 17.17 6.74 -0.12
N LEU A 229 17.71 5.82 0.70
CA LEU A 229 19.13 5.81 1.01
C LEU A 229 20.00 5.55 -0.22
N HIS A 230 19.54 4.68 -1.10
CA HIS A 230 20.20 4.44 -2.39
C HIS A 230 20.17 5.70 -3.28
N ALA A 231 19.04 6.39 -3.36
CA ALA A 231 18.90 7.62 -4.13
C ALA A 231 19.76 8.77 -3.59
N ILE A 232 20.07 8.79 -2.30
CA ILE A 232 20.99 9.76 -1.67
C ILE A 232 22.45 9.45 -2.01
N GLY A 233 22.79 8.18 -2.30
CA GLY A 233 24.15 7.76 -2.64
C GLY A 233 25.12 7.71 -1.45
N ASN A 234 24.64 7.56 -0.22
CA ASN A 234 25.47 7.46 0.98
C ASN A 234 25.63 5.99 1.42
N GLU A 235 26.76 5.37 1.10
CA GLU A 235 27.03 3.96 1.38
C GLU A 235 27.01 3.62 2.89
N GLY A 236 27.48 4.52 3.75
CA GLY A 236 27.42 4.32 5.19
C GLY A 236 25.97 4.27 5.70
N ALA A 237 25.14 5.21 5.27
CA ALA A 237 23.72 5.20 5.60
C ALA A 237 22.99 3.97 5.02
N LEU A 238 23.36 3.52 3.83
CA LEU A 238 22.82 2.32 3.21
C LEU A 238 23.11 1.07 4.05
N THR A 239 24.32 0.94 4.61
CA THR A 239 24.68 -0.17 5.50
C THR A 239 23.78 -0.23 6.73
N TYR A 240 23.52 0.91 7.39
CA TYR A 240 22.57 0.97 8.50
C TYR A 240 21.13 0.65 8.06
N GLY A 241 20.74 1.12 6.89
CA GLY A 241 19.44 0.79 6.28
C GLY A 241 19.25 -0.71 6.08
N ILE A 242 20.27 -1.42 5.58
CA ILE A 242 20.26 -2.88 5.43
C ILE A 242 20.11 -3.57 6.79
N LEU A 243 20.83 -3.13 7.81
CA LEU A 243 20.74 -3.69 9.16
C LEU A 243 19.31 -3.53 9.72
N VAL A 244 18.73 -2.35 9.62
CA VAL A 244 17.34 -2.08 10.04
C VAL A 244 16.37 -2.98 9.25
N SER A 245 16.55 -3.11 7.94
CA SER A 245 15.71 -3.95 7.08
C SER A 245 15.76 -5.42 7.46
N THR A 246 16.92 -5.91 7.90
CA THR A 246 17.08 -7.28 8.40
C THR A 246 16.25 -7.50 9.67
N GLY A 247 16.20 -6.50 10.57
CA GLY A 247 15.34 -6.54 11.75
C GLY A 247 13.84 -6.61 11.38
N PHE A 248 13.41 -5.81 10.40
CA PHE A 248 12.03 -5.87 9.87
C PHE A 248 11.71 -7.21 9.22
N MET A 249 12.67 -7.85 8.55
CA MET A 249 12.49 -9.19 8.00
C MET A 249 12.25 -10.23 9.09
N GLY A 250 13.00 -10.16 10.21
CA GLY A 250 12.75 -11.00 11.38
C GLY A 250 11.34 -10.82 11.96
N ALA A 251 10.89 -9.56 12.09
CA ALA A 251 9.53 -9.24 12.52
C ALA A 251 8.47 -9.75 11.53
N SER A 252 8.75 -9.71 10.22
CA SER A 252 7.86 -10.25 9.19
C SER A 252 7.69 -11.75 9.30
N ILE A 253 8.77 -12.49 9.51
CA ILE A 253 8.73 -13.96 9.70
C ILE A 253 7.92 -14.31 10.95
N TRP A 254 8.16 -13.61 12.05
CA TRP A 254 7.42 -13.82 13.29
C TRP A 254 5.92 -13.55 13.11
N TRP A 255 5.57 -12.42 12.49
CA TRP A 255 4.18 -12.07 12.26
C TRP A 255 3.49 -13.00 11.26
N LEU A 256 4.22 -13.48 10.24
CA LEU A 256 3.73 -14.48 9.30
C LEU A 256 3.25 -15.76 10.01
N LEU A 257 4.07 -16.27 10.94
CA LEU A 257 3.70 -17.46 11.74
C LEU A 257 2.43 -17.22 12.57
N LEU A 258 2.30 -16.03 13.16
CA LEU A 258 1.09 -15.66 13.90
C LEU A 258 -0.13 -15.53 12.97
N CYS A 259 0.00 -14.94 11.80
CA CYS A 259 -1.08 -14.85 10.81
C CYS A 259 -1.56 -16.23 10.38
N ILE A 260 -0.66 -17.15 10.09
CA ILE A 260 -1.00 -18.55 9.75
C ILE A 260 -1.77 -19.19 10.90
N ALA A 261 -1.23 -19.12 12.12
CA ALA A 261 -1.87 -19.72 13.29
C ALA A 261 -3.27 -19.14 13.57
N MET A 262 -3.43 -17.81 13.42
CA MET A 262 -4.73 -17.15 13.61
C MET A 262 -5.73 -17.44 12.48
N THR A 263 -5.25 -17.76 11.27
CA THR A 263 -6.11 -18.05 10.11
C THR A 263 -6.63 -19.49 10.16
N VAL A 264 -5.84 -20.42 10.68
CA VAL A 264 -6.19 -21.86 10.78
C VAL A 264 -7.10 -22.16 11.98
N ARG A 265 -7.10 -21.30 12.99
CA ARG A 265 -7.95 -21.41 14.18
C ARG A 265 -9.44 -21.13 13.88
#